data_eb88c75a57534fe07516561f2a901d3c
#
_entry.id   eb88c75a57534fe07516561f2a901d3c
#
_cell.length_a   1.000
_cell.length_b   1.000
_cell.length_c   1.000
_cell.angle_alpha   90.00
_cell.angle_beta   90.00
_cell.angle_gamma   90.00
#
_symmetry.space_group_name_H-M   'P 1'
#
loop_
_entity.id
_entity.type
_entity.pdbx_description
1 polymer ?
#
loop_
_entity_poly.entity_id
_entity_poly.type
_entity_poly.pdbx_seq_one_letter_code
_entity_poly.pdbx_strand_id
1 'polypeptide(L)'
;LENAARDRSHRSIFPLDGFLDTGREANHRADSMAGLGPGQGTDPTTGKSADEAVTDVIIGQGLKHLVDVDITDNGEAGSVSATDNHPFWVVDLNQWVDAGKLKAGEHLLAEDGHSVVVTELHRHDEITRVYNLTVDTLHTYYVFVGTDELLVHNGGGAWCDTKKPIFGNRPDFGQTALYVIVDPTTGKILKWGVSDDPVTRYSNSDFQQWSAQYGGTYQMQLLRNFDSRQDAEAAEKYLYDRVPGPENHEPAKGSLSQPGLSWQSVLDEIQRGKFGGHR
;
A
#
# COMPACT_ATOMS: atom_id res chain seq x y z
N LEU A 1 -37.71 22.93 10.82
CA LEU A 1 -36.52 23.78 10.79
C LEU A 1 -35.66 23.48 12.01
N GLU A 2 -34.98 22.36 12.06
CA GLU A 2 -33.94 22.08 13.05
C GLU A 2 -32.66 21.72 12.28
N ASN A 3 -31.73 22.69 12.27
CA ASN A 3 -30.34 22.48 11.93
C ASN A 3 -29.76 21.55 13.01
N ALA A 4 -29.67 20.26 12.72
CA ALA A 4 -28.81 19.36 13.45
C ALA A 4 -27.38 19.75 13.12
N ALA A 5 -26.75 20.53 14.00
CA ALA A 5 -25.31 20.69 14.03
C ALA A 5 -24.71 19.29 14.19
N ARG A 6 -24.10 18.76 13.15
CA ARG A 6 -23.36 17.50 13.20
C ARG A 6 -22.24 17.66 14.22
N ASP A 7 -22.25 16.80 15.21
CA ASP A 7 -21.20 16.71 16.21
C ASP A 7 -19.89 16.28 15.51
N ARG A 8 -18.98 17.24 15.36
CA ARG A 8 -17.64 17.03 14.76
C ARG A 8 -16.61 16.47 15.77
N SER A 9 -17.04 16.00 16.93
CA SER A 9 -16.14 15.63 18.03
C SER A 9 -15.50 14.25 17.90
N HIS A 10 -15.81 13.44 16.86
CA HIS A 10 -15.25 12.10 16.64
C HIS A 10 -14.55 11.95 15.30
N ARG A 11 -14.11 13.04 14.68
CA ARG A 11 -13.33 12.97 13.45
C ARG A 11 -11.88 12.72 13.79
N SER A 12 -11.39 11.54 13.40
CA SER A 12 -9.97 11.26 13.32
C SER A 12 -9.37 12.16 12.25
N ILE A 13 -8.71 13.21 12.70
CA ILE A 13 -8.10 14.21 11.84
C ILE A 13 -6.72 13.69 11.46
N PHE A 14 -6.56 13.20 10.25
CA PHE A 14 -5.25 13.08 9.62
C PHE A 14 -5.08 14.24 8.64
N PRO A 15 -4.53 15.38 9.06
CA PRO A 15 -4.03 16.36 8.13
C PRO A 15 -2.71 15.81 7.59
N LEU A 16 -2.79 14.93 6.61
CA LEU A 16 -1.69 14.75 5.68
C LEU A 16 -1.83 15.92 4.71
N ASP A 17 -1.16 17.04 5.00
CA ASP A 17 -0.92 18.10 4.02
C ASP A 17 -0.12 17.47 2.89
N GLY A 18 -0.82 16.96 1.88
CA GLY A 18 -0.26 16.15 0.81
C GLY A 18 0.53 14.95 1.33
N PHE A 19 0.59 13.87 0.60
CA PHE A 19 1.48 12.72 0.90
C PHE A 19 2.98 13.13 0.92
N LEU A 20 3.29 14.41 0.80
CA LEU A 20 4.62 15.00 0.76
C LEU A 20 4.97 15.69 2.08
N ASP A 21 6.19 15.42 2.55
CA ASP A 21 6.83 16.19 3.62
C ASP A 21 7.45 17.48 3.05
N THR A 22 6.79 18.61 3.25
CA THR A 22 7.31 19.92 2.86
C THR A 22 8.29 20.54 3.88
N GLY A 23 8.82 19.75 4.83
CA GLY A 23 9.93 20.12 5.68
C GLY A 23 9.67 20.22 7.18
N ARG A 24 10.64 19.83 7.96
CA ARG A 24 10.93 19.96 9.41
C ARG A 24 9.85 19.62 10.46
N GLU A 25 8.57 19.75 10.20
CA GLU A 25 7.52 19.42 11.17
C GLU A 25 7.00 17.97 11.07
N ALA A 26 7.14 17.32 9.93
CA ALA A 26 6.63 15.97 9.70
C ALA A 26 7.42 14.88 10.45
N ASN A 27 8.72 15.08 10.74
CA ASN A 27 9.52 14.11 11.51
C ASN A 27 9.01 13.93 12.96
N HIS A 28 8.48 15.00 13.59
CA HIS A 28 7.86 14.90 14.92
C HIS A 28 6.45 14.29 14.89
N ARG A 29 5.77 14.32 13.74
CA ARG A 29 4.42 13.77 13.60
C ARG A 29 4.41 12.29 13.25
N ALA A 30 5.36 11.80 12.45
CA ALA A 30 5.47 10.37 12.14
C ALA A 30 5.76 9.52 13.39
N ASP A 31 6.64 10.01 14.29
CA ASP A 31 6.91 9.35 15.57
C ASP A 31 5.70 9.44 16.54
N SER A 32 4.79 10.39 16.32
CA SER A 32 3.53 10.53 17.10
C SER A 32 2.39 9.70 16.53
N MET A 33 2.50 9.20 15.31
CA MET A 33 1.42 8.45 14.63
C MET A 33 1.21 7.03 15.20
N ALA A 34 2.20 6.46 15.88
CA ALA A 34 2.06 5.18 16.59
C ALA A 34 1.03 5.18 17.75
N GLY A 35 0.33 6.30 17.98
CA GLY A 35 -0.69 6.48 19.00
C GLY A 35 -1.99 7.08 18.47
N LEU A 36 -2.18 7.07 17.14
CA LEU A 36 -3.42 7.57 16.54
C LEU A 36 -4.58 6.64 16.86
N GLY A 37 -5.72 7.26 17.21
CA GLY A 37 -6.97 6.53 17.37
C GLY A 37 -7.44 5.86 16.06
N PRO A 38 -8.52 5.07 16.10
CA PRO A 38 -9.04 4.45 14.90
C PRO A 38 -9.42 5.51 13.85
N GLY A 39 -9.04 5.27 12.60
CA GLY A 39 -9.49 6.02 11.44
C GLY A 39 -10.72 5.37 10.82
N GLN A 40 -11.57 6.14 10.16
CA GLN A 40 -12.70 5.57 9.44
C GLN A 40 -12.24 4.98 8.11
N GLY A 41 -12.55 3.69 7.89
CA GLY A 41 -12.41 3.03 6.59
C GLY A 41 -13.78 2.70 6.00
N THR A 42 -13.87 2.57 4.68
CA THR A 42 -15.11 2.19 3.98
C THR A 42 -14.80 1.15 2.90
N ASP A 43 -15.59 0.10 2.87
CA ASP A 43 -15.67 -0.79 1.70
C ASP A 43 -16.59 -0.13 0.66
N PRO A 44 -16.04 0.41 -0.42
CA PRO A 44 -16.83 1.17 -1.38
C PRO A 44 -17.78 0.31 -2.20
N THR A 45 -17.62 -1.02 -2.20
CA THR A 45 -18.49 -1.94 -2.94
C THR A 45 -19.76 -2.26 -2.17
N THR A 46 -19.68 -2.27 -0.83
CA THR A 46 -20.82 -2.58 0.04
C THR A 46 -21.36 -1.34 0.77
N GLY A 47 -20.62 -0.24 0.76
CA GLY A 47 -20.91 0.98 1.53
C GLY A 47 -20.73 0.80 3.06
N LYS A 48 -20.12 -0.31 3.49
CA LYS A 48 -19.88 -0.58 4.91
C LYS A 48 -18.70 0.24 5.39
N SER A 49 -18.92 1.08 6.39
CA SER A 49 -17.88 1.84 7.09
C SER A 49 -17.62 1.26 8.48
N ALA A 50 -16.38 1.35 8.94
CA ALA A 50 -15.98 0.95 10.28
C ALA A 50 -14.80 1.81 10.76
N ASP A 51 -14.68 1.90 12.10
CA ASP A 51 -13.48 2.45 12.72
C ASP A 51 -12.37 1.40 12.65
N GLU A 52 -11.29 1.73 11.97
CA GLU A 52 -10.18 0.83 11.70
C GLU A 52 -8.91 1.30 12.42
N ALA A 53 -8.16 0.36 12.97
CA ALA A 53 -6.89 0.69 13.62
C ALA A 53 -5.80 0.98 12.58
N VAL A 54 -5.08 2.09 12.77
CA VAL A 54 -3.81 2.30 12.05
C VAL A 54 -2.74 1.46 12.74
N THR A 55 -2.24 0.43 12.07
CA THR A 55 -1.32 -0.54 12.64
C THR A 55 0.14 -0.25 12.30
N ASP A 56 0.41 0.51 11.24
CA ASP A 56 1.76 0.92 10.85
C ASP A 56 1.72 2.18 9.97
N VAL A 57 2.86 2.89 9.93
CA VAL A 57 3.12 4.01 9.03
C VAL A 57 4.30 3.64 8.13
N ILE A 58 4.05 3.57 6.85
CA ILE A 58 5.05 3.20 5.86
C ILE A 58 5.69 4.47 5.33
N ILE A 59 7.02 4.56 5.42
CA ILE A 59 7.78 5.73 4.96
C ILE A 59 8.61 5.32 3.74
N GLY A 60 8.32 5.92 2.59
CA GLY A 60 9.12 5.82 1.38
C GLY A 60 10.01 7.06 1.24
N GLN A 61 11.29 6.90 0.86
CA GLN A 61 12.22 8.01 0.63
C GLN A 61 13.01 7.78 -0.66
N GLY A 62 13.35 8.85 -1.36
CA GLY A 62 14.12 8.80 -2.62
C GLY A 62 13.37 9.44 -3.76
N LEU A 63 13.76 9.11 -4.99
CA LEU A 63 13.04 9.55 -6.19
C LEU A 63 11.65 8.95 -6.21
N LYS A 64 10.64 9.81 -6.35
CA LYS A 64 9.23 9.44 -6.44
C LYS A 64 8.63 9.97 -7.74
N HIS A 65 7.82 9.14 -8.38
CA HIS A 65 6.94 9.57 -9.47
C HIS A 65 5.62 9.99 -8.84
N LEU A 66 5.34 11.27 -8.90
CA LEU A 66 4.18 11.88 -8.24
C LEU A 66 3.14 12.32 -9.25
N VAL A 67 1.91 12.35 -8.78
CA VAL A 67 0.77 12.91 -9.50
C VAL A 67 0.06 13.86 -8.56
N ASP A 68 0.01 15.13 -8.90
CA ASP A 68 -0.91 16.06 -8.26
C ASP A 68 -2.29 15.83 -8.89
N VAL A 69 -3.23 15.45 -8.06
CA VAL A 69 -4.61 15.18 -8.42
C VAL A 69 -5.43 16.40 -8.00
N ASP A 70 -5.79 17.21 -8.97
CA ASP A 70 -6.64 18.38 -8.76
C ASP A 70 -8.10 17.98 -8.88
N ILE A 71 -8.90 18.40 -7.92
CA ILE A 71 -10.32 18.10 -7.84
C ILE A 71 -11.16 19.39 -7.73
N THR A 72 -12.44 19.27 -8.04
CA THR A 72 -13.42 20.30 -7.69
C THR A 72 -14.68 19.66 -7.13
N ASP A 73 -15.22 20.28 -6.09
CA ASP A 73 -16.54 20.01 -5.57
C ASP A 73 -17.32 21.32 -5.40
N ASN A 74 -18.52 21.40 -5.97
CA ASN A 74 -19.42 22.58 -5.87
C ASN A 74 -18.73 23.93 -6.13
N GLY A 75 -17.65 23.93 -6.93
CA GLY A 75 -16.86 25.12 -7.28
C GLY A 75 -15.70 25.43 -6.34
N GLU A 76 -15.49 24.63 -5.30
CA GLU A 76 -14.29 24.66 -4.46
C GLU A 76 -13.24 23.72 -5.04
N ALA A 77 -11.99 24.17 -5.11
CA ALA A 77 -10.89 23.40 -5.65
C ALA A 77 -10.03 22.85 -4.53
N GLY A 78 -9.53 21.62 -4.73
CA GLY A 78 -8.54 20.98 -3.87
C GLY A 78 -7.49 20.28 -4.71
N SER A 79 -6.33 20.00 -4.11
CA SER A 79 -5.25 19.25 -4.74
C SER A 79 -4.59 18.33 -3.73
N VAL A 80 -4.17 17.15 -4.18
CA VAL A 80 -3.38 16.21 -3.38
C VAL A 80 -2.28 15.60 -4.23
N SER A 81 -1.06 15.55 -3.70
CA SER A 81 0.06 14.85 -4.35
C SER A 81 0.16 13.43 -3.83
N ALA A 82 0.12 12.46 -4.74
CA ALA A 82 0.24 11.05 -4.44
C ALA A 82 1.31 10.38 -5.31
N THR A 83 1.87 9.25 -4.88
CA THR A 83 2.68 8.42 -5.77
C THR A 83 1.80 7.87 -6.91
N ASP A 84 2.37 7.69 -8.08
CA ASP A 84 1.65 7.27 -9.30
C ASP A 84 0.88 5.94 -9.14
N ASN A 85 1.33 5.10 -8.22
CA ASN A 85 0.71 3.81 -7.88
C ASN A 85 -0.26 3.88 -6.69
N HIS A 86 -0.54 5.06 -6.12
CA HIS A 86 -1.48 5.21 -5.01
C HIS A 86 -2.94 5.13 -5.49
N PRO A 87 -3.78 4.27 -4.89
CA PRO A 87 -5.11 4.01 -5.44
C PRO A 87 -6.19 4.91 -4.85
N PHE A 88 -7.01 5.46 -5.75
CA PHE A 88 -8.25 6.17 -5.47
C PHE A 88 -9.46 5.36 -5.94
N TRP A 89 -10.58 5.44 -5.22
CA TRP A 89 -11.81 4.82 -5.68
C TRP A 89 -12.50 5.69 -6.73
N VAL A 90 -12.60 5.17 -7.97
CA VAL A 90 -13.30 5.84 -9.07
C VAL A 90 -14.73 5.32 -9.16
N VAL A 91 -15.69 6.19 -8.84
CA VAL A 91 -17.11 5.85 -8.75
C VAL A 91 -17.66 5.41 -10.12
N ASP A 92 -17.29 6.11 -11.20
CA ASP A 92 -17.75 5.80 -12.57
C ASP A 92 -17.36 4.40 -13.03
N LEU A 93 -16.20 3.92 -12.55
CA LEU A 93 -15.66 2.63 -12.95
C LEU A 93 -15.95 1.52 -11.92
N ASN A 94 -16.43 1.91 -10.72
CA ASN A 94 -16.64 1.03 -9.58
C ASN A 94 -15.38 0.19 -9.28
N GLN A 95 -14.21 0.84 -9.27
CA GLN A 95 -12.91 0.17 -9.06
C GLN A 95 -11.85 1.12 -8.49
N TRP A 96 -10.81 0.52 -7.91
CA TRP A 96 -9.59 1.23 -7.53
C TRP A 96 -8.75 1.54 -8.77
N VAL A 97 -8.31 2.80 -8.89
CA VAL A 97 -7.46 3.28 -9.99
C VAL A 97 -6.24 3.98 -9.40
N ASP A 98 -5.05 3.55 -9.84
CA ASP A 98 -3.80 4.18 -9.44
C ASP A 98 -3.78 5.67 -9.90
N ALA A 99 -3.25 6.58 -9.10
CA ALA A 99 -3.19 8.02 -9.41
C ALA A 99 -2.60 8.29 -10.81
N GLY A 100 -1.56 7.55 -11.20
CA GLY A 100 -0.95 7.65 -12.53
C GLY A 100 -1.85 7.25 -13.70
N LYS A 101 -2.97 6.59 -13.44
CA LYS A 101 -3.95 6.13 -14.45
C LYS A 101 -5.24 6.91 -14.44
N LEU A 102 -5.45 7.77 -13.44
CA LEU A 102 -6.62 8.66 -13.37
C LEU A 102 -6.71 9.56 -14.60
N LYS A 103 -7.92 10.01 -14.88
CA LYS A 103 -8.23 10.93 -15.99
C LYS A 103 -9.11 12.08 -15.51
N ALA A 104 -8.91 13.25 -16.10
CA ALA A 104 -9.82 14.38 -15.88
C ALA A 104 -11.25 13.99 -16.29
N GLY A 105 -12.21 14.40 -15.46
CA GLY A 105 -13.62 14.06 -15.60
C GLY A 105 -14.06 12.80 -14.87
N GLU A 106 -13.15 12.00 -14.30
CA GLU A 106 -13.51 10.88 -13.43
C GLU A 106 -13.95 11.37 -12.04
N HIS A 107 -14.81 10.61 -11.39
CA HIS A 107 -15.36 10.94 -10.08
C HIS A 107 -14.75 10.08 -8.99
N LEU A 108 -14.19 10.72 -7.95
CA LEU A 108 -13.63 10.07 -6.78
C LEU A 108 -14.66 10.07 -5.63
N LEU A 109 -14.66 9.01 -4.82
CA LEU A 109 -15.58 8.87 -3.70
C LEU A 109 -15.12 9.69 -2.49
N ALA A 110 -15.99 10.54 -1.96
CA ALA A 110 -15.80 11.26 -0.71
C ALA A 110 -16.43 10.53 0.48
N GLU A 111 -16.06 10.96 1.71
CA GLU A 111 -16.41 10.29 2.98
C GLU A 111 -17.92 10.20 3.22
N ASP A 112 -18.67 11.24 2.88
CA ASP A 112 -20.13 11.28 3.05
C ASP A 112 -20.91 10.56 1.95
N GLY A 113 -20.19 9.93 1.00
CA GLY A 113 -20.76 9.16 -0.10
C GLY A 113 -21.02 9.98 -1.37
N HIS A 114 -20.78 11.30 -1.37
CA HIS A 114 -20.80 12.07 -2.60
C HIS A 114 -19.54 11.80 -3.45
N SER A 115 -19.51 12.34 -4.65
CA SER A 115 -18.34 12.21 -5.53
C SER A 115 -17.84 13.57 -5.97
N VAL A 116 -16.51 13.70 -6.04
CA VAL A 116 -15.83 14.90 -6.49
C VAL A 116 -15.17 14.66 -7.86
N VAL A 117 -15.06 15.70 -8.68
CA VAL A 117 -14.55 15.57 -10.06
C VAL A 117 -13.06 15.82 -10.10
N VAL A 118 -12.30 14.93 -10.73
CA VAL A 118 -10.89 15.15 -11.11
C VAL A 118 -10.87 16.18 -12.24
N THR A 119 -10.23 17.32 -12.02
CA THR A 119 -10.15 18.40 -13.01
C THR A 119 -8.87 18.38 -13.81
N GLU A 120 -7.73 18.16 -13.15
CA GLU A 120 -6.41 18.14 -13.78
C GLU A 120 -5.49 17.17 -13.08
N LEU A 121 -4.42 16.74 -13.78
CA LEU A 121 -3.42 15.79 -13.28
C LEU A 121 -2.03 16.24 -13.73
N HIS A 122 -1.18 16.60 -12.77
CA HIS A 122 0.18 17.01 -13.04
C HIS A 122 1.17 15.93 -12.58
N ARG A 123 1.88 15.32 -13.51
CA ARG A 123 2.87 14.28 -13.23
C ARG A 123 4.26 14.88 -13.17
N HIS A 124 4.99 14.58 -12.11
CA HIS A 124 6.36 15.05 -11.94
C HIS A 124 7.19 14.06 -11.10
N ASP A 125 8.49 14.22 -11.19
CA ASP A 125 9.46 13.44 -10.41
C ASP A 125 10.07 14.30 -9.33
N GLU A 126 10.14 13.79 -8.09
CA GLU A 126 10.72 14.51 -6.97
C GLU A 126 11.51 13.58 -6.05
N ILE A 127 12.65 14.07 -5.54
CA ILE A 127 13.39 13.38 -4.47
C ILE A 127 12.78 13.83 -3.15
N THR A 128 11.88 13.02 -2.63
CA THR A 128 11.08 13.39 -1.46
C THR A 128 10.79 12.18 -0.57
N ARG A 129 10.11 12.44 0.54
CA ARG A 129 9.59 11.44 1.45
C ARG A 129 8.07 11.38 1.31
N VAL A 130 7.56 10.17 1.20
CA VAL A 130 6.11 9.90 1.14
C VAL A 130 5.71 9.00 2.29
N TYR A 131 4.45 9.08 2.68
CA TYR A 131 3.86 8.31 3.77
C TYR A 131 2.66 7.52 3.26
N ASN A 132 2.48 6.31 3.79
CA ASN A 132 1.26 5.53 3.61
C ASN A 132 0.90 4.91 4.96
N LEU A 133 -0.39 4.65 5.19
CA LEU A 133 -0.86 4.03 6.42
C LEU A 133 -1.17 2.55 6.18
N THR A 134 -0.84 1.72 7.16
CA THR A 134 -1.40 0.37 7.22
C THR A 134 -2.63 0.41 8.12
N VAL A 135 -3.80 0.22 7.52
CA VAL A 135 -5.10 0.22 8.18
C VAL A 135 -5.61 -1.22 8.22
N ASP A 136 -6.12 -1.65 9.36
CA ASP A 136 -6.62 -3.01 9.56
C ASP A 136 -7.89 -3.28 8.74
N THR A 137 -8.25 -4.53 8.58
CA THR A 137 -9.49 -5.08 8.00
C THR A 137 -9.91 -4.53 6.63
N LEU A 138 -10.34 -3.27 6.52
CA LEU A 138 -10.85 -2.70 5.27
C LEU A 138 -9.75 -2.19 4.35
N HIS A 139 -8.56 -1.91 4.91
CA HIS A 139 -7.41 -1.40 4.16
C HIS A 139 -7.66 -0.09 3.41
N THR A 140 -8.64 0.67 3.85
CA THR A 140 -9.04 1.97 3.27
C THR A 140 -9.00 3.05 4.33
N TYR A 141 -8.79 4.28 3.91
CA TYR A 141 -8.85 5.45 4.76
C TYR A 141 -9.14 6.69 3.92
N TYR A 142 -9.38 7.81 4.58
CA TYR A 142 -9.68 9.07 3.91
C TYR A 142 -8.53 10.04 4.02
N VAL A 143 -8.27 10.76 2.94
CA VAL A 143 -7.29 11.85 2.86
C VAL A 143 -7.98 13.17 2.59
N PHE A 144 -7.53 14.23 3.27
CA PHE A 144 -8.06 15.58 3.06
C PHE A 144 -7.56 16.16 1.74
N VAL A 145 -8.47 16.67 0.92
CA VAL A 145 -8.17 17.36 -0.32
C VAL A 145 -9.06 18.61 -0.40
N GLY A 146 -8.49 19.76 -0.05
CA GLY A 146 -9.30 20.96 0.16
C GLY A 146 -10.26 20.79 1.34
N THR A 147 -11.56 20.85 1.06
CA THR A 147 -12.64 20.66 2.05
C THR A 147 -13.17 19.23 2.10
N ASP A 148 -12.77 18.39 1.14
CA ASP A 148 -13.26 17.04 0.98
C ASP A 148 -12.31 15.99 1.60
N GLU A 149 -12.85 14.84 1.91
CA GLU A 149 -12.12 13.67 2.40
C GLU A 149 -12.30 12.55 1.40
N LEU A 150 -11.23 12.22 0.62
CA LEU A 150 -11.28 11.23 -0.44
C LEU A 150 -10.89 9.85 0.03
N LEU A 151 -11.63 8.83 -0.41
CA LEU A 151 -11.34 7.45 -0.11
C LEU A 151 -10.13 6.96 -0.90
N VAL A 152 -9.12 6.50 -0.17
CA VAL A 152 -7.91 5.90 -0.69
C VAL A 152 -7.67 4.52 -0.05
N HIS A 153 -6.77 3.75 -0.64
CA HIS A 153 -6.44 2.41 -0.17
C HIS A 153 -4.98 2.35 0.32
N ASN A 154 -4.74 1.65 1.42
CA ASN A 154 -3.40 1.51 2.00
C ASN A 154 -2.49 0.49 1.27
N GLY A 155 -2.97 -0.15 0.25
CA GLY A 155 -2.20 -1.02 -0.64
C GLY A 155 -2.43 -0.61 -2.08
N GLY A 156 -1.45 -0.74 -2.97
CA GLY A 156 -1.60 -0.38 -4.37
C GLY A 156 -2.89 -0.95 -4.98
N GLY A 157 -3.70 -0.10 -5.64
CA GLY A 157 -5.10 -0.38 -6.04
C GLY A 157 -5.38 -1.63 -6.85
N ALA A 158 -4.37 -2.19 -7.52
CA ALA A 158 -4.50 -3.46 -8.22
C ALA A 158 -4.70 -4.68 -7.28
N TRP A 159 -4.49 -4.52 -5.97
CA TRP A 159 -4.55 -5.62 -5.00
C TRP A 159 -5.97 -6.01 -4.62
N CYS A 160 -6.85 -5.02 -4.48
CA CYS A 160 -8.23 -5.26 -4.10
C CYS A 160 -9.04 -5.90 -5.23
N ASP A 161 -8.69 -5.56 -6.47
CA ASP A 161 -9.44 -5.99 -7.65
C ASP A 161 -9.03 -7.38 -8.16
N THR A 162 -7.82 -7.84 -7.82
CA THR A 162 -7.31 -9.12 -8.36
C THR A 162 -7.79 -10.34 -7.60
N LYS A 163 -8.40 -10.19 -6.41
CA LYS A 163 -8.70 -11.30 -5.47
C LYS A 163 -7.47 -12.18 -5.21
N LYS A 164 -6.27 -11.65 -5.46
CA LYS A 164 -5.02 -12.37 -5.22
C LYS A 164 -4.59 -12.15 -3.78
N PRO A 165 -4.08 -13.18 -3.10
CA PRO A 165 -3.58 -13.06 -1.75
C PRO A 165 -2.16 -12.46 -1.76
N ILE A 166 -2.04 -11.16 -2.05
CA ILE A 166 -0.79 -10.41 -2.11
C ILE A 166 -0.87 -9.26 -1.10
N PHE A 167 0.13 -9.11 -0.24
CA PHE A 167 0.17 -8.16 0.86
C PHE A 167 1.51 -7.41 0.91
N GLY A 168 1.50 -6.19 1.44
CA GLY A 168 2.68 -5.33 1.55
C GLY A 168 2.73 -4.23 0.47
N ASN A 169 3.77 -3.42 0.48
CA ASN A 169 3.89 -2.28 -0.42
C ASN A 169 4.36 -2.68 -1.81
N ARG A 170 3.63 -2.21 -2.82
CA ARG A 170 4.08 -2.34 -4.21
C ARG A 170 5.38 -1.54 -4.44
N PRO A 171 6.25 -2.04 -5.34
CA PRO A 171 7.38 -1.23 -5.79
C PRO A 171 6.86 -0.01 -6.60
N ASP A 172 7.49 1.14 -6.37
CA ASP A 172 7.34 2.30 -7.23
C ASP A 172 7.94 2.00 -8.63
N PHE A 173 7.63 2.83 -9.59
CA PHE A 173 8.21 2.69 -10.93
C PHE A 173 9.75 2.66 -10.86
N GLY A 174 10.35 1.68 -11.50
CA GLY A 174 11.80 1.46 -11.50
C GLY A 174 12.34 0.71 -10.28
N GLN A 175 11.52 0.44 -9.27
CA GLN A 175 11.89 -0.39 -8.13
C GLN A 175 11.61 -1.88 -8.37
N THR A 176 12.29 -2.72 -7.61
CA THR A 176 12.08 -4.17 -7.57
C THR A 176 11.68 -4.59 -6.16
N ALA A 177 10.53 -5.26 -6.04
CA ALA A 177 10.09 -5.83 -4.77
C ALA A 177 10.77 -7.17 -4.50
N LEU A 178 11.26 -7.36 -3.27
CA LEU A 178 11.55 -8.65 -2.68
C LEU A 178 10.28 -9.19 -2.04
N TYR A 179 9.90 -10.43 -2.35
CA TYR A 179 8.71 -11.06 -1.77
C TYR A 179 8.98 -12.48 -1.29
N VAL A 180 8.07 -12.96 -0.47
CA VAL A 180 7.96 -14.35 -0.05
C VAL A 180 6.56 -14.89 -0.35
N ILE A 181 6.46 -16.13 -0.83
CA ILE A 181 5.22 -16.89 -0.81
C ILE A 181 5.23 -17.72 0.48
N VAL A 182 4.27 -17.47 1.35
CA VAL A 182 4.25 -18.02 2.72
C VAL A 182 2.82 -18.41 3.13
N ASP A 183 2.70 -19.43 3.94
CA ASP A 183 1.47 -19.70 4.67
C ASP A 183 1.45 -18.82 5.94
N PRO A 184 0.55 -17.83 6.05
CA PRO A 184 0.53 -16.89 7.17
C PRO A 184 0.18 -17.54 8.51
N THR A 185 -0.48 -18.70 8.49
CA THR A 185 -0.90 -19.42 9.70
C THR A 185 0.26 -20.20 10.31
N THR A 186 1.07 -20.84 9.46
CA THR A 186 2.15 -21.74 9.91
C THR A 186 3.54 -21.13 9.80
N GLY A 187 3.69 -20.02 9.06
CA GLY A 187 4.98 -19.43 8.70
C GLY A 187 5.78 -20.27 7.68
N LYS A 188 5.16 -21.30 7.08
CA LYS A 188 5.82 -22.17 6.10
C LYS A 188 6.12 -21.41 4.82
N ILE A 189 7.41 -21.26 4.52
CA ILE A 189 7.89 -20.60 3.31
C ILE A 189 7.80 -21.58 2.14
N LEU A 190 7.19 -21.11 1.05
CA LEU A 190 7.09 -21.84 -0.20
C LEU A 190 8.13 -21.39 -1.21
N LYS A 191 8.35 -20.06 -1.31
CA LYS A 191 9.24 -19.48 -2.31
C LYS A 191 9.67 -18.07 -1.93
N TRP A 192 10.92 -17.74 -2.23
CA TRP A 192 11.44 -16.37 -2.32
C TRP A 192 11.42 -15.90 -3.76
N GLY A 193 11.34 -14.60 -3.99
CA GLY A 193 11.43 -14.03 -5.31
C GLY A 193 11.57 -12.52 -5.32
N VAL A 194 11.93 -12.01 -6.49
CA VAL A 194 11.94 -10.58 -6.79
C VAL A 194 11.08 -10.29 -8.01
N SER A 195 10.44 -9.13 -8.03
CA SER A 195 9.62 -8.70 -9.16
C SER A 195 9.48 -7.18 -9.21
N ASP A 196 9.54 -6.64 -10.42
CA ASP A 196 9.25 -5.23 -10.69
C ASP A 196 7.73 -5.01 -10.78
N ASP A 197 6.99 -6.08 -11.10
CA ASP A 197 5.51 -6.10 -11.03
C ASP A 197 5.04 -7.39 -10.33
N PRO A 198 4.94 -7.38 -9.00
CA PRO A 198 4.51 -8.55 -8.24
C PRO A 198 3.04 -8.92 -8.47
N VAL A 199 2.20 -7.98 -8.90
CA VAL A 199 0.76 -8.22 -9.11
C VAL A 199 0.50 -9.15 -10.29
N THR A 200 1.27 -9.00 -11.36
CA THR A 200 1.11 -9.85 -12.56
C THR A 200 1.94 -11.13 -12.48
N ARG A 201 2.82 -11.25 -11.47
CA ARG A 201 3.78 -12.36 -11.36
C ARG A 201 3.12 -13.73 -11.26
N TYR A 202 2.01 -13.85 -10.53
CA TYR A 202 1.26 -15.10 -10.35
C TYR A 202 -0.24 -14.85 -10.51
N SER A 203 -0.96 -15.88 -10.94
CA SER A 203 -2.41 -15.89 -11.03
C SER A 203 -3.05 -16.46 -9.75
N ASN A 204 -4.36 -16.28 -9.57
CA ASN A 204 -5.10 -16.92 -8.48
C ASN A 204 -5.00 -18.45 -8.55
N SER A 205 -4.91 -19.02 -9.75
CA SER A 205 -4.74 -20.47 -9.93
C SER A 205 -3.41 -20.99 -9.40
N ASP A 206 -2.34 -20.20 -9.43
CA ASP A 206 -1.05 -20.60 -8.86
C ASP A 206 -1.16 -20.77 -7.35
N PHE A 207 -1.80 -19.82 -6.64
CA PHE A 207 -2.04 -19.93 -5.19
C PHE A 207 -2.93 -21.11 -4.83
N GLN A 208 -3.97 -21.38 -5.62
CA GLN A 208 -4.83 -22.55 -5.43
C GLN A 208 -4.08 -23.88 -5.64
N GLN A 209 -3.24 -23.93 -6.67
CA GLN A 209 -2.40 -25.09 -6.95
C GLN A 209 -1.43 -25.37 -5.81
N TRP A 210 -0.74 -24.34 -5.30
CA TRP A 210 0.15 -24.49 -4.16
C TRP A 210 -0.57 -24.94 -2.90
N SER A 211 -1.76 -24.39 -2.63
CA SER A 211 -2.59 -24.82 -1.51
C SER A 211 -3.00 -26.29 -1.63
N ALA A 212 -3.34 -26.74 -2.83
CA ALA A 212 -3.68 -28.15 -3.09
C ALA A 212 -2.46 -29.08 -2.97
N GLN A 213 -1.28 -28.63 -3.44
CA GLN A 213 -0.06 -29.46 -3.48
C GLN A 213 0.63 -29.55 -2.12
N TYR A 214 0.69 -28.45 -1.37
CA TYR A 214 1.49 -28.35 -0.13
C TYR A 214 0.63 -28.30 1.13
N GLY A 215 -0.68 -28.21 1.00
CA GLY A 215 -1.62 -27.97 2.09
C GLY A 215 -1.50 -26.52 2.62
N GLY A 216 -2.53 -26.04 3.32
CA GLY A 216 -2.56 -24.69 3.88
C GLY A 216 -3.07 -23.64 2.90
N THR A 217 -2.87 -22.38 3.26
CA THR A 217 -3.25 -21.21 2.43
C THR A 217 -2.03 -20.36 2.19
N TYR A 218 -1.66 -20.14 0.94
CA TYR A 218 -0.48 -19.36 0.59
C TYR A 218 -0.84 -17.96 0.14
N GLN A 219 0.02 -17.02 0.54
CA GLN A 219 -0.06 -15.62 0.14
C GLN A 219 1.32 -15.10 -0.27
N MET A 220 1.37 -14.09 -1.11
CA MET A 220 2.56 -13.32 -1.38
C MET A 220 2.66 -12.20 -0.36
N GLN A 221 3.78 -12.13 0.33
CA GLN A 221 4.12 -11.04 1.21
C GLN A 221 5.27 -10.24 0.60
N LEU A 222 5.03 -8.96 0.28
CA LEU A 222 6.08 -8.04 -0.14
C LEU A 222 6.82 -7.56 1.09
N LEU A 223 8.14 -7.73 1.07
CA LEU A 223 8.98 -7.47 2.24
C LEU A 223 9.67 -6.12 2.15
N ARG A 224 10.17 -5.79 0.97
CA ARG A 224 10.94 -4.57 0.73
C ARG A 224 11.03 -4.25 -0.76
N ASN A 225 11.02 -2.94 -1.06
CA ASN A 225 11.31 -2.43 -2.39
C ASN A 225 12.74 -1.89 -2.45
N PHE A 226 13.40 -2.12 -3.57
CA PHE A 226 14.79 -1.71 -3.85
C PHE A 226 14.82 -0.86 -5.10
N ASP A 227 15.62 0.19 -5.08
CA ASP A 227 15.88 1.04 -6.26
C ASP A 227 16.77 0.33 -7.30
N SER A 228 17.39 -0.78 -6.90
CA SER A 228 18.24 -1.61 -7.76
C SER A 228 17.78 -3.06 -7.73
N ARG A 229 17.50 -3.64 -8.90
CA ARG A 229 17.20 -5.06 -9.05
C ARG A 229 18.33 -5.95 -8.52
N GLN A 230 19.59 -5.50 -8.68
CA GLN A 230 20.75 -6.24 -8.18
C GLN A 230 20.75 -6.37 -6.66
N ASP A 231 20.32 -5.30 -5.93
CA ASP A 231 20.21 -5.34 -4.48
C ASP A 231 19.06 -6.23 -4.02
N ALA A 232 17.92 -6.20 -4.74
CA ALA A 232 16.80 -7.10 -4.50
C ALA A 232 17.20 -8.57 -4.69
N GLU A 233 17.92 -8.89 -5.77
CA GLU A 233 18.43 -10.25 -6.05
C GLU A 233 19.48 -10.71 -5.02
N ALA A 234 20.32 -9.80 -4.52
CA ALA A 234 21.26 -10.10 -3.44
C ALA A 234 20.52 -10.45 -2.13
N ALA A 235 19.44 -9.73 -1.84
CA ALA A 235 18.58 -9.98 -0.70
C ALA A 235 17.83 -11.32 -0.84
N GLU A 236 17.26 -11.61 -2.00
CA GLU A 236 16.62 -12.89 -2.31
C GLU A 236 17.60 -14.04 -2.07
N LYS A 237 18.82 -13.93 -2.63
CA LYS A 237 19.84 -14.97 -2.46
C LYS A 237 20.21 -15.19 -0.99
N TYR A 238 20.35 -14.12 -0.21
CA TYR A 238 20.67 -14.23 1.21
C TYR A 238 19.62 -15.04 1.98
N LEU A 239 18.33 -14.80 1.68
CA LEU A 239 17.21 -15.47 2.32
C LEU A 239 17.07 -16.92 1.81
N TYR A 240 17.18 -17.10 0.51
CA TYR A 240 17.13 -18.41 -0.15
C TYR A 240 18.21 -19.37 0.40
N ASP A 241 19.46 -18.91 0.52
CA ASP A 241 20.56 -19.76 0.99
C ASP A 241 20.37 -20.24 2.43
N ARG A 242 19.51 -19.57 3.22
CA ARG A 242 19.21 -19.88 4.62
C ARG A 242 17.96 -20.70 4.81
N VAL A 243 16.93 -20.38 4.07
CA VAL A 243 15.62 -21.02 4.19
C VAL A 243 15.03 -21.19 2.78
N PRO A 244 15.50 -22.15 1.97
CA PRO A 244 14.93 -22.38 0.64
C PRO A 244 13.51 -22.90 0.77
N GLY A 245 12.64 -22.41 -0.10
CA GLY A 245 11.29 -22.95 -0.26
C GLY A 245 11.24 -24.06 -1.33
N PRO A 246 10.28 -24.99 -1.25
CA PRO A 246 10.16 -26.09 -2.21
C PRO A 246 9.87 -25.65 -3.65
N GLU A 247 9.34 -24.45 -3.84
CA GLU A 247 9.08 -23.86 -5.17
C GLU A 247 10.24 -22.98 -5.70
N ASN A 248 11.35 -22.93 -4.98
CA ASN A 248 12.58 -22.34 -5.49
C ASN A 248 13.37 -23.39 -6.31
N HIS A 249 12.93 -23.66 -7.51
CA HIS A 249 13.52 -24.70 -8.37
C HIS A 249 14.90 -24.33 -8.94
N GLU A 250 15.22 -23.05 -9.01
CA GLU A 250 16.52 -22.54 -9.42
C GLU A 250 17.19 -21.75 -8.29
N PRO A 251 18.53 -21.81 -8.18
CA PRO A 251 19.25 -20.97 -7.24
C PRO A 251 19.02 -19.49 -7.50
N ALA A 252 18.86 -18.71 -6.44
CA ALA A 252 18.77 -17.25 -6.55
C ALA A 252 20.04 -16.68 -7.20
N LYS A 253 19.87 -15.72 -8.12
CA LYS A 253 20.96 -15.22 -9.00
C LYS A 253 21.86 -14.18 -8.35
N GLY A 254 21.43 -13.58 -7.24
CA GLY A 254 22.12 -12.46 -6.58
C GLY A 254 23.53 -12.78 -6.09
N SER A 255 24.32 -11.74 -5.87
CA SER A 255 25.67 -11.81 -5.27
C SER A 255 25.64 -11.21 -3.87
N LEU A 256 26.17 -11.91 -2.89
CA LEU A 256 26.20 -11.49 -1.47
C LEU A 256 27.25 -10.41 -1.16
N SER A 257 27.79 -9.71 -2.14
CA SER A 257 28.89 -8.75 -1.98
C SER A 257 28.48 -7.40 -1.35
N GLN A 258 27.23 -7.24 -0.91
CA GLN A 258 26.76 -6.02 -0.25
C GLN A 258 26.70 -6.20 1.28
N PRO A 259 27.64 -5.61 2.04
CA PRO A 259 27.52 -5.57 3.48
C PRO A 259 26.66 -4.36 3.89
N GLY A 260 25.67 -4.54 4.73
CA GLY A 260 25.07 -3.40 5.43
C GLY A 260 23.58 -3.49 5.76
N LEU A 261 22.88 -4.53 5.34
CA LEU A 261 21.49 -4.74 5.74
C LEU A 261 21.39 -5.94 6.66
N SER A 262 20.76 -5.76 7.81
CA SER A 262 20.49 -6.84 8.74
C SER A 262 19.36 -7.73 8.22
N TRP A 263 19.65 -8.50 7.16
CA TRP A 263 18.73 -9.50 6.61
C TRP A 263 18.31 -10.53 7.66
N GLN A 264 19.11 -10.71 8.71
CA GLN A 264 18.75 -11.54 9.84
C GLN A 264 17.51 -11.01 10.55
N SER A 265 17.33 -9.68 10.67
CA SER A 265 16.12 -9.11 11.27
C SER A 265 14.89 -9.40 10.43
N VAL A 266 15.00 -9.36 9.10
CA VAL A 266 13.91 -9.71 8.18
C VAL A 266 13.54 -11.18 8.33
N LEU A 267 14.53 -12.08 8.37
CA LEU A 267 14.32 -13.50 8.63
C LEU A 267 13.64 -13.75 9.98
N ASP A 268 14.12 -13.10 11.02
CA ASP A 268 13.58 -13.23 12.37
C ASP A 268 12.13 -12.73 12.45
N GLU A 269 11.77 -11.73 11.69
CA GLU A 269 10.40 -11.23 11.58
C GLU A 269 9.50 -12.22 10.84
N ILE A 270 9.98 -12.79 9.73
CA ILE A 270 9.25 -13.82 8.98
C ILE A 270 9.03 -15.05 9.86
N GLN A 271 10.06 -15.55 10.54
CA GLN A 271 9.96 -16.73 11.40
C GLN A 271 9.08 -16.50 12.64
N ARG A 272 8.96 -15.26 13.10
CA ARG A 272 8.06 -14.89 14.21
C ARG A 272 6.61 -14.70 13.78
N GLY A 273 6.27 -14.92 12.49
CA GLY A 273 4.91 -14.79 11.99
C GLY A 273 4.37 -13.35 11.99
N LYS A 274 5.26 -12.35 12.02
CA LYS A 274 4.87 -10.94 12.06
C LYS A 274 4.37 -10.39 10.72
N PHE A 275 4.43 -11.16 9.65
CA PHE A 275 3.92 -10.75 8.36
C PHE A 275 2.46 -11.15 8.21
N GLY A 276 1.56 -10.19 8.48
CA GLY A 276 0.16 -10.20 8.03
C GLY A 276 -0.77 -11.21 8.65
N GLY A 277 -0.46 -11.76 9.79
CA GLY A 277 -1.37 -12.59 10.53
C GLY A 277 -1.99 -11.82 11.71
N HIS A 278 -3.05 -11.08 11.49
CA HIS A 278 -3.88 -10.67 12.61
C HIS A 278 -4.69 -11.88 13.09
N ARG A 279 -4.53 -12.20 14.37
CA ARG A 279 -5.43 -13.07 15.13
C ARG A 279 -6.67 -12.28 15.53
#